data_019bee365cd586c83475ab59b6a430b2
#
_entry.id   019bee365cd586c83475ab59b6a430b2
#
_cell.length_a   1.000
_cell.length_b   1.000
_cell.length_c   1.000
_cell.angle_alpha   90.00
_cell.angle_beta   90.00
_cell.angle_gamma   90.00
#
_symmetry.space_group_name_H-M   'P 1'
#
loop_
_entity.id
_entity.type
_entity.pdbx_description
1 polymer ?
#
loop_
_entity_poly.entity_id
_entity_poly.type
_entity_poly.pdbx_seq_one_letter_code
_entity_poly.pdbx_strand_id
1 'polypeptide(L)'
;MNIKRAKNEIKNALRAYLARDEFGAYRIPPIRQRPILLMGPPGIGKTQIMEQIADETGVGLVSYTLTHHTRQSALGLPYIEHEKFGGQEYAVTAYTMSEIIASVYREIERTGVSEGILFLDEINCISETLTPMMLQFLQCKTFGNQQLPAGWVVVAAGNPPEYNKSVREFDVVTLDRVKRIDVEEDFAVWKEYAYRRGIHGAILSYLEIRRDHFYRVEATADGLQFVTARGWEDLSELMQVYETLGLTIDRQVVEQYLQLPRVASDFANYLQLYEKYKRVYRVEEILDGTWERVRASELSGAPFDEKLGVLGLLLSRLADSARETYRLDGLTDALHHDLIRIREGETTLGTLLDDKRAALSRRRAAGSTDRDALFIASREAERLDAMRQGLSLEKIPTGRAFDYLKEKFQTDVQARADAADQTDRALANAFAFLDEAIGDSQEMVLFATELTANYFTSWFIQNFGCEAYFAHNKRLLFDDTHKHLLEEIQQTRAADQPQE
;
A
#
# COMPACT_ATOMS: atom_id res chain seq x y z
N MET A 1 4.80 -15.83 -8.32
CA MET A 1 5.51 -15.11 -7.24
C MET A 1 4.56 -14.13 -6.57
N ASN A 2 4.81 -13.70 -5.31
CA ASN A 2 3.93 -12.72 -4.67
C ASN A 2 4.09 -11.29 -5.24
N ILE A 3 3.11 -10.43 -4.92
CA ILE A 3 3.01 -9.07 -5.47
C ILE A 3 4.21 -8.15 -5.08
N LYS A 4 4.78 -8.33 -3.88
CA LYS A 4 5.95 -7.56 -3.40
C LYS A 4 7.19 -7.87 -4.23
N ARG A 5 7.42 -9.14 -4.56
CA ARG A 5 8.51 -9.57 -5.45
C ARG A 5 8.28 -9.09 -6.88
N ALA A 6 7.05 -9.17 -7.38
CA ALA A 6 6.68 -8.65 -8.70
C ALA A 6 6.95 -7.14 -8.80
N LYS A 7 6.58 -6.36 -7.78
CA LYS A 7 6.90 -4.93 -7.68
C LYS A 7 8.41 -4.66 -7.80
N ASN A 8 9.24 -5.40 -7.06
CA ASN A 8 10.69 -5.24 -7.10
C ASN A 8 11.28 -5.62 -8.47
N GLU A 9 10.77 -6.68 -9.11
CA GLU A 9 11.18 -7.09 -10.45
C GLU A 9 10.85 -6.04 -11.51
N ILE A 10 9.69 -5.37 -11.39
CA ILE A 10 9.31 -4.28 -12.28
C ILE A 10 10.21 -3.05 -12.04
N LYS A 11 10.47 -2.69 -10.78
CA LYS A 11 11.41 -1.60 -10.45
C LYS A 11 12.81 -1.86 -11.01
N ASN A 12 13.32 -3.07 -10.89
CA ASN A 12 14.62 -3.46 -11.43
C ASN A 12 14.63 -3.41 -12.97
N ALA A 13 13.57 -3.88 -13.62
CA ALA A 13 13.43 -3.79 -15.07
C ALA A 13 13.35 -2.33 -15.53
N LEU A 14 12.59 -1.48 -14.83
CA LEU A 14 12.48 -0.06 -15.12
C LEU A 14 13.86 0.63 -15.01
N ARG A 15 14.60 0.40 -13.92
CA ARG A 15 15.96 0.92 -13.75
C ARG A 15 16.90 0.46 -14.87
N ALA A 16 16.83 -0.81 -15.28
CA ALA A 16 17.65 -1.34 -16.36
C ALA A 16 17.29 -0.74 -17.73
N TYR A 17 15.99 -0.53 -17.98
CA TYR A 17 15.51 0.03 -19.26
C TYR A 17 15.77 1.54 -19.39
N LEU A 18 15.76 2.26 -18.27
CA LEU A 18 16.06 3.69 -18.23
C LEU A 18 17.55 4.00 -18.04
N ALA A 19 18.40 2.98 -17.80
CA ALA A 19 19.83 3.16 -17.67
C ALA A 19 20.45 3.70 -18.96
N ARG A 20 21.25 4.77 -18.84
CA ARG A 20 21.90 5.44 -19.95
C ARG A 20 23.42 5.11 -20.00
N ASP A 21 24.00 5.17 -21.16
CA ASP A 21 25.42 5.11 -21.34
C ASP A 21 26.08 6.49 -21.17
N GLU A 22 27.40 6.55 -21.35
CA GLU A 22 28.21 7.78 -21.28
C GLU A 22 27.84 8.84 -22.34
N PHE A 23 27.13 8.46 -23.40
CA PHE A 23 26.64 9.34 -24.46
C PHE A 23 25.19 9.80 -24.23
N GLY A 24 24.54 9.37 -23.12
CA GLY A 24 23.16 9.69 -22.80
C GLY A 24 22.09 8.83 -23.50
N ALA A 25 22.51 7.81 -24.28
CA ALA A 25 21.62 6.87 -24.94
C ALA A 25 21.20 5.75 -23.99
N TYR A 26 19.98 5.19 -24.14
CA TYR A 26 19.56 4.05 -23.35
C TYR A 26 20.44 2.82 -23.67
N ARG A 27 21.02 2.21 -22.63
CA ARG A 27 21.83 0.99 -22.76
C ARG A 27 21.10 -0.16 -23.44
N ILE A 28 19.80 -0.27 -23.17
CA ILE A 28 18.90 -1.18 -23.87
C ILE A 28 17.99 -0.34 -24.75
N PRO A 29 18.18 -0.36 -26.08
CA PRO A 29 17.36 0.44 -26.99
C PRO A 29 15.86 0.18 -26.79
N PRO A 30 14.98 1.20 -26.89
CA PRO A 30 13.54 1.07 -26.64
C PRO A 30 12.87 -0.09 -27.38
N ILE A 31 13.30 -0.38 -28.59
CA ILE A 31 12.76 -1.50 -29.40
C ILE A 31 13.12 -2.90 -28.81
N ARG A 32 14.19 -2.99 -28.02
CA ARG A 32 14.63 -4.24 -27.38
C ARG A 32 14.14 -4.37 -25.94
N GLN A 33 13.53 -3.34 -25.39
CA GLN A 33 12.93 -3.38 -24.06
C GLN A 33 11.64 -4.18 -24.14
N ARG A 34 11.64 -5.40 -23.62
CA ARG A 34 10.43 -6.24 -23.60
C ARG A 34 9.34 -5.61 -22.72
N PRO A 35 8.10 -5.48 -23.21
CA PRO A 35 6.98 -5.13 -22.35
C PRO A 35 6.84 -6.13 -21.22
N ILE A 36 6.46 -5.65 -20.04
CA ILE A 36 6.26 -6.52 -18.89
C ILE A 36 4.78 -6.94 -18.88
N LEU A 37 4.52 -8.24 -18.77
CA LEU A 37 3.18 -8.80 -18.69
C LEU A 37 2.94 -9.41 -17.31
N LEU A 38 2.09 -8.77 -16.52
CA LEU A 38 1.64 -9.24 -15.21
C LEU A 38 0.40 -10.14 -15.38
N MET A 39 0.53 -11.40 -15.04
CA MET A 39 -0.59 -12.35 -15.02
C MET A 39 -0.89 -12.73 -13.57
N GLY A 40 -2.14 -12.66 -13.17
CA GLY A 40 -2.52 -13.05 -11.82
C GLY A 40 -3.99 -12.83 -11.50
N PRO A 41 -4.49 -13.37 -10.38
CA PRO A 41 -5.88 -13.27 -9.97
C PRO A 41 -6.39 -11.82 -9.88
N PRO A 42 -7.70 -11.57 -10.03
CA PRO A 42 -8.27 -10.24 -9.84
C PRO A 42 -8.17 -9.80 -8.36
N GLY A 43 -8.06 -8.51 -8.11
CA GLY A 43 -8.10 -7.94 -6.75
C GLY A 43 -6.85 -8.12 -5.89
N ILE A 44 -5.70 -8.56 -6.47
CA ILE A 44 -4.42 -8.73 -5.73
C ILE A 44 -3.52 -7.49 -5.75
N GLY A 45 -3.98 -6.35 -6.28
CA GLY A 45 -3.23 -5.09 -6.27
C GLY A 45 -2.32 -4.83 -7.47
N LYS A 46 -2.53 -5.48 -8.63
CA LYS A 46 -1.72 -5.27 -9.84
C LYS A 46 -1.63 -3.80 -10.27
N THR A 47 -2.73 -3.08 -10.22
CA THR A 47 -2.79 -1.64 -10.57
C THR A 47 -2.13 -0.78 -9.49
N GLN A 48 -2.38 -1.08 -8.21
CA GLN A 48 -1.83 -0.34 -7.08
C GLN A 48 -0.30 -0.35 -7.02
N ILE A 49 0.35 -1.48 -7.40
CA ILE A 49 1.81 -1.52 -7.41
C ILE A 49 2.40 -0.61 -8.49
N MET A 50 1.69 -0.28 -9.57
CA MET A 50 2.17 0.68 -10.58
C MET A 50 2.25 2.09 -10.01
N GLU A 51 1.22 2.52 -9.29
CA GLU A 51 1.21 3.81 -8.59
C GLU A 51 2.36 3.90 -7.59
N GLN A 52 2.54 2.86 -6.75
CA GLN A 52 3.63 2.80 -5.79
C GLN A 52 5.02 2.83 -6.46
N ILE A 53 5.20 2.15 -7.61
CA ILE A 53 6.47 2.17 -8.35
C ILE A 53 6.73 3.57 -8.91
N ALA A 54 5.74 4.21 -9.48
CA ALA A 54 5.86 5.56 -10.03
C ALA A 54 6.25 6.57 -8.94
N ASP A 55 5.56 6.54 -7.80
CA ASP A 55 5.85 7.40 -6.64
C ASP A 55 7.27 7.16 -6.08
N GLU A 56 7.68 5.89 -5.91
CA GLU A 56 8.98 5.52 -5.34
C GLU A 56 10.17 5.79 -6.29
N THR A 57 9.93 5.81 -7.59
CA THR A 57 11.00 6.01 -8.60
C THR A 57 10.98 7.40 -9.22
N GLY A 58 9.92 8.19 -8.95
CA GLY A 58 9.77 9.55 -9.47
C GLY A 58 9.51 9.62 -10.98
N VAL A 59 8.97 8.54 -11.59
CA VAL A 59 8.62 8.48 -13.00
C VAL A 59 7.14 8.77 -13.23
N GLY A 60 6.78 9.16 -14.45
CA GLY A 60 5.37 9.36 -14.83
C GLY A 60 4.59 8.03 -14.88
N LEU A 61 3.29 8.08 -14.65
CA LEU A 61 2.39 6.93 -14.80
C LEU A 61 1.17 7.32 -15.65
N VAL A 62 0.95 6.56 -16.70
CA VAL A 62 -0.32 6.57 -17.44
C VAL A 62 -0.94 5.19 -17.33
N SER A 63 -2.12 5.12 -16.70
CA SER A 63 -2.89 3.88 -16.54
C SER A 63 -4.08 3.90 -17.51
N TYR A 64 -4.24 2.81 -18.26
CA TYR A 64 -5.22 2.69 -19.31
C TYR A 64 -5.93 1.34 -19.27
N THR A 65 -7.25 1.33 -19.04
CA THR A 65 -8.05 0.10 -19.07
C THR A 65 -8.59 -0.14 -20.48
N LEU A 66 -8.24 -1.26 -21.08
CA LEU A 66 -8.45 -1.53 -22.50
C LEU A 66 -9.85 -2.04 -22.86
N THR A 67 -10.63 -2.55 -21.91
CA THR A 67 -11.94 -3.17 -22.13
C THR A 67 -12.99 -2.23 -22.73
N HIS A 68 -12.86 -0.94 -22.49
CA HIS A 68 -13.82 0.08 -22.99
C HIS A 68 -13.40 0.72 -24.31
N HIS A 69 -12.27 0.29 -24.90
CA HIS A 69 -11.72 0.91 -26.08
C HIS A 69 -12.10 0.16 -27.37
N THR A 70 -12.51 0.97 -28.36
CA THR A 70 -12.71 0.51 -29.73
C THR A 70 -11.39 0.59 -30.50
N ARG A 71 -11.32 -0.10 -31.64
CA ARG A 71 -10.19 0.01 -32.57
C ARG A 71 -9.90 1.47 -32.94
N GLN A 72 -10.93 2.28 -33.11
CA GLN A 72 -10.79 3.68 -33.51
C GLN A 72 -10.21 4.58 -32.40
N SER A 73 -10.60 4.36 -31.15
CA SER A 73 -10.02 5.13 -30.03
C SER A 73 -8.57 4.74 -29.75
N ALA A 74 -8.20 3.47 -29.91
CA ALA A 74 -6.84 3.01 -29.68
C ALA A 74 -5.86 3.43 -30.78
N LEU A 75 -6.28 3.38 -32.07
CA LEU A 75 -5.42 3.71 -33.22
C LEU A 75 -5.50 5.16 -33.69
N GLY A 76 -6.62 5.79 -33.43
CA GLY A 76 -7.02 7.03 -34.11
C GLY A 76 -7.94 6.78 -35.30
N LEU A 77 -8.52 7.86 -35.81
CA LEU A 77 -9.39 7.85 -36.99
C LEU A 77 -8.58 7.96 -38.27
N PRO A 78 -8.87 7.16 -39.30
CA PRO A 78 -8.22 7.31 -40.59
C PRO A 78 -8.67 8.61 -41.26
N TYR A 79 -7.73 9.32 -41.87
CA TYR A 79 -7.97 10.47 -42.75
C TYR A 79 -7.07 10.37 -43.97
N ILE A 80 -7.44 11.09 -45.04
CA ILE A 80 -6.68 11.12 -46.28
C ILE A 80 -5.71 12.29 -46.20
N GLU A 81 -4.44 11.99 -46.43
CA GLU A 81 -3.34 12.94 -46.55
C GLU A 81 -2.73 12.84 -47.94
N HIS A 82 -2.34 13.97 -48.52
CA HIS A 82 -1.69 13.99 -49.82
C HIS A 82 -0.20 14.13 -49.68
N GLU A 83 0.55 13.11 -50.11
CA GLU A 83 2.00 13.08 -50.05
C GLU A 83 2.60 13.00 -51.45
N LYS A 84 3.80 13.60 -51.63
CA LYS A 84 4.55 13.55 -52.89
C LYS A 84 5.67 12.53 -52.84
N PHE A 85 5.59 11.51 -53.67
CA PHE A 85 6.63 10.52 -53.85
C PHE A 85 7.15 10.59 -55.33
N GLY A 86 8.46 10.77 -55.49
CA GLY A 86 9.09 10.84 -56.85
C GLY A 86 8.53 11.94 -57.74
N GLY A 87 7.99 13.03 -57.12
CA GLY A 87 7.42 14.17 -57.88
C GLY A 87 5.93 14.02 -58.26
N GLN A 88 5.30 12.88 -57.97
CA GLN A 88 3.86 12.63 -58.12
C GLN A 88 3.12 12.68 -56.78
N GLU A 89 1.92 13.21 -56.78
CA GLU A 89 1.09 13.31 -55.60
C GLU A 89 0.20 12.06 -55.44
N TYR A 90 0.19 11.49 -54.23
CA TYR A 90 -0.55 10.30 -53.89
C TYR A 90 -1.43 10.57 -52.68
N ALA A 91 -2.66 10.05 -52.72
CA ALA A 91 -3.53 10.02 -51.57
C ALA A 91 -3.10 8.85 -50.64
N VAL A 92 -2.69 9.16 -49.43
CA VAL A 92 -2.21 8.21 -48.43
C VAL A 92 -3.20 8.20 -47.26
N THR A 93 -3.46 7.03 -46.68
CA THR A 93 -4.26 6.95 -45.46
C THR A 93 -3.35 7.21 -44.25
N ALA A 94 -3.57 8.31 -43.56
CA ALA A 94 -2.97 8.63 -42.29
C ALA A 94 -3.97 8.40 -41.13
N TYR A 95 -3.49 8.36 -39.91
CA TYR A 95 -4.34 8.20 -38.71
C TYR A 95 -4.11 9.38 -37.75
N THR A 96 -5.19 9.85 -37.13
CA THR A 96 -5.09 10.80 -36.03
C THR A 96 -4.31 10.15 -34.87
N MET A 97 -3.77 10.97 -33.96
CA MET A 97 -3.00 10.43 -32.83
C MET A 97 -3.84 9.46 -31.99
N SER A 98 -3.24 8.31 -31.65
CA SER A 98 -3.80 7.36 -30.71
C SER A 98 -4.05 8.03 -29.36
N GLU A 99 -5.20 7.79 -28.75
CA GLU A 99 -5.54 8.34 -27.44
C GLU A 99 -4.56 7.85 -26.36
N ILE A 100 -4.10 6.59 -26.48
CA ILE A 100 -3.11 5.99 -25.56
C ILE A 100 -1.79 6.78 -25.62
N ILE A 101 -1.29 7.06 -26.83
CA ILE A 101 -0.05 7.82 -27.01
C ILE A 101 -0.23 9.28 -26.61
N ALA A 102 -1.39 9.89 -26.96
CA ALA A 102 -1.73 11.26 -26.59
C ALA A 102 -1.79 11.44 -25.07
N SER A 103 -2.26 10.44 -24.33
CA SER A 103 -2.29 10.47 -22.85
C SER A 103 -0.89 10.52 -22.25
N VAL A 104 0.07 9.82 -22.85
CA VAL A 104 1.48 9.88 -22.46
C VAL A 104 2.07 11.28 -22.69
N TYR A 105 1.83 11.88 -23.85
CA TYR A 105 2.28 13.26 -24.11
C TYR A 105 1.66 14.27 -23.16
N ARG A 106 0.36 14.18 -22.90
CA ARG A 106 -0.30 15.04 -21.90
C ARG A 106 0.29 14.91 -20.50
N GLU A 107 0.67 13.69 -20.12
CA GLU A 107 1.31 13.43 -18.81
C GLU A 107 2.70 14.07 -18.75
N ILE A 108 3.49 13.98 -19.82
CA ILE A 108 4.79 14.65 -19.92
C ILE A 108 4.62 16.17 -19.83
N GLU A 109 3.66 16.75 -20.55
CA GLU A 109 3.39 18.20 -20.50
C GLU A 109 2.91 18.65 -19.12
N ARG A 110 2.06 17.84 -18.46
CA ARG A 110 1.50 18.14 -17.14
C ARG A 110 2.54 18.09 -16.02
N THR A 111 3.44 17.09 -16.07
CA THR A 111 4.39 16.81 -14.96
C THR A 111 5.79 17.33 -15.21
N GLY A 112 6.18 17.52 -16.48
CA GLY A 112 7.56 17.78 -16.89
C GLY A 112 8.47 16.55 -16.83
N VAL A 113 7.93 15.35 -16.49
CA VAL A 113 8.69 14.10 -16.36
C VAL A 113 8.67 13.36 -17.70
N SER A 114 9.84 13.19 -18.33
CA SER A 114 9.97 12.57 -19.65
C SER A 114 10.03 11.03 -19.63
N GLU A 115 10.22 10.42 -18.47
CA GLU A 115 10.34 8.97 -18.30
C GLU A 115 9.15 8.44 -17.49
N GLY A 116 8.61 7.26 -17.86
CA GLY A 116 7.40 6.78 -17.22
C GLY A 116 7.02 5.33 -17.50
N ILE A 117 5.88 4.96 -16.92
CA ILE A 117 5.22 3.68 -17.14
C ILE A 117 3.92 3.93 -17.88
N LEU A 118 3.74 3.26 -19.02
CA LEU A 118 2.45 3.08 -19.65
C LEU A 118 1.87 1.74 -19.18
N PHE A 119 0.88 1.80 -18.28
CA PHE A 119 0.21 0.63 -17.75
C PHE A 119 -1.07 0.34 -18.52
N LEU A 120 -1.16 -0.87 -19.10
CA LEU A 120 -2.28 -1.34 -19.91
C LEU A 120 -3.00 -2.45 -19.14
N ASP A 121 -4.11 -2.12 -18.49
CA ASP A 121 -4.88 -3.09 -17.71
C ASP A 121 -5.85 -3.90 -18.56
N GLU A 122 -6.12 -5.14 -18.15
CA GLU A 122 -7.04 -6.08 -18.81
C GLU A 122 -6.68 -6.38 -20.28
N ILE A 123 -5.38 -6.48 -20.58
CA ILE A 123 -4.87 -6.66 -21.95
C ILE A 123 -5.41 -7.90 -22.67
N ASN A 124 -5.82 -8.91 -21.96
CA ASN A 124 -6.35 -10.18 -22.49
C ASN A 124 -7.89 -10.27 -22.49
N CYS A 125 -8.58 -9.17 -22.10
CA CYS A 125 -10.04 -9.02 -22.17
C CYS A 125 -10.49 -8.14 -23.34
N ILE A 126 -9.59 -7.76 -24.23
CA ILE A 126 -9.87 -6.88 -25.38
C ILE A 126 -10.61 -7.60 -26.50
N SER A 127 -11.31 -6.82 -27.35
CA SER A 127 -12.05 -7.36 -28.50
C SER A 127 -11.11 -8.04 -29.53
N GLU A 128 -11.66 -8.98 -30.30
CA GLU A 128 -10.91 -9.68 -31.37
C GLU A 128 -10.29 -8.74 -32.39
N THR A 129 -10.98 -7.65 -32.68
CA THR A 129 -10.53 -6.66 -33.66
C THR A 129 -9.38 -5.79 -33.15
N LEU A 130 -9.25 -5.64 -31.82
CA LEU A 130 -8.21 -4.84 -31.19
C LEU A 130 -6.96 -5.68 -30.83
N THR A 131 -7.14 -6.98 -30.55
CA THR A 131 -6.06 -7.88 -30.12
C THR A 131 -4.83 -7.82 -31.02
N PRO A 132 -4.89 -8.01 -32.36
CA PRO A 132 -3.68 -8.02 -33.21
C PRO A 132 -2.89 -6.72 -33.15
N MET A 133 -3.58 -5.61 -32.98
CA MET A 133 -2.97 -4.30 -32.95
C MET A 133 -2.32 -3.98 -31.62
N MET A 134 -2.93 -4.40 -30.53
CA MET A 134 -2.31 -4.29 -29.19
C MET A 134 -1.07 -5.18 -29.10
N LEU A 135 -1.12 -6.38 -29.68
CA LEU A 135 0.07 -7.26 -29.77
C LEU A 135 1.18 -6.62 -30.59
N GLN A 136 0.84 -5.99 -31.73
CA GLN A 136 1.81 -5.23 -32.51
C GLN A 136 2.37 -4.03 -31.71
N PHE A 137 1.51 -3.31 -30.97
CA PHE A 137 1.95 -2.21 -30.11
C PHE A 137 2.92 -2.69 -29.02
N LEU A 138 2.62 -3.81 -28.37
CA LEU A 138 3.54 -4.40 -27.38
C LEU A 138 4.91 -4.71 -27.97
N GLN A 139 4.96 -5.13 -29.25
CA GLN A 139 6.22 -5.48 -29.93
C GLN A 139 6.98 -4.26 -30.41
N CYS A 140 6.29 -3.37 -31.10
CA CYS A 140 6.94 -2.26 -31.84
C CYS A 140 6.85 -0.93 -31.09
N LYS A 141 6.00 -0.82 -30.06
CA LYS A 141 5.70 0.42 -29.34
C LYS A 141 5.18 1.53 -30.24
N THR A 142 4.47 1.13 -31.32
CA THR A 142 3.92 2.05 -32.32
C THR A 142 2.45 1.73 -32.61
N PHE A 143 1.65 2.77 -32.81
CA PHE A 143 0.33 2.70 -33.43
C PHE A 143 0.36 3.48 -34.75
N GLY A 144 0.18 2.76 -35.87
CA GLY A 144 0.32 3.37 -37.19
C GLY A 144 1.72 3.98 -37.37
N ASN A 145 1.77 5.28 -37.66
CA ASN A 145 3.01 6.06 -37.81
C ASN A 145 3.49 6.72 -36.50
N GLN A 146 2.81 6.50 -35.38
CA GLN A 146 3.10 7.18 -34.12
C GLN A 146 3.79 6.23 -33.14
N GLN A 147 4.89 6.70 -32.57
CA GLN A 147 5.72 5.95 -31.65
C GLN A 147 5.52 6.42 -30.21
N LEU A 148 5.52 5.49 -29.26
CA LEU A 148 5.59 5.80 -27.85
C LEU A 148 6.89 6.56 -27.54
N PRO A 149 6.84 7.68 -26.78
CA PRO A 149 8.05 8.42 -26.42
C PRO A 149 9.12 7.54 -25.79
N ALA A 150 10.38 7.75 -26.18
CA ALA A 150 11.51 7.07 -25.56
C ALA A 150 11.53 7.37 -24.05
N GLY A 151 11.86 6.35 -23.23
CA GLY A 151 11.80 6.47 -21.76
C GLY A 151 10.47 5.99 -21.15
N TRP A 152 9.46 5.66 -21.98
CA TRP A 152 8.23 5.06 -21.49
C TRP A 152 8.27 3.54 -21.62
N VAL A 153 8.12 2.87 -20.45
CA VAL A 153 8.14 1.41 -20.36
C VAL A 153 6.71 0.89 -20.35
N VAL A 154 6.40 -0.07 -21.21
CA VAL A 154 5.07 -0.68 -21.26
C VAL A 154 4.98 -1.80 -20.24
N VAL A 155 3.98 -1.71 -19.36
CA VAL A 155 3.57 -2.76 -18.43
C VAL A 155 2.12 -3.10 -18.74
N ALA A 156 1.83 -4.35 -19.01
CA ALA A 156 0.47 -4.84 -19.25
C ALA A 156 0.03 -5.77 -18.13
N ALA A 157 -1.25 -5.78 -17.79
CA ALA A 157 -1.81 -6.72 -16.83
C ALA A 157 -2.98 -7.50 -17.42
N GLY A 158 -3.11 -8.74 -16.98
CA GLY A 158 -4.21 -9.62 -17.36
C GLY A 158 -4.60 -10.58 -16.24
N ASN A 159 -5.76 -11.20 -16.38
CA ASN A 159 -6.24 -12.23 -15.47
C ASN A 159 -6.15 -13.61 -16.15
N PRO A 160 -5.84 -14.69 -15.43
CA PRO A 160 -5.93 -16.04 -15.96
C PRO A 160 -7.36 -16.42 -16.41
N PRO A 161 -7.52 -17.35 -17.38
CA PRO A 161 -8.82 -17.72 -17.94
C PRO A 161 -9.83 -18.28 -16.92
N GLU A 162 -9.34 -18.89 -15.85
CA GLU A 162 -10.18 -19.44 -14.78
C GLU A 162 -11.03 -18.40 -14.06
N TYR A 163 -10.61 -17.12 -14.07
CA TYR A 163 -11.31 -16.01 -13.40
C TYR A 163 -12.25 -15.23 -14.32
N ASN A 164 -12.06 -15.32 -15.62
CA ASN A 164 -12.88 -14.56 -16.57
C ASN A 164 -13.01 -15.33 -17.89
N LYS A 165 -14.23 -15.73 -18.24
CA LYS A 165 -14.54 -16.46 -19.48
C LYS A 165 -14.29 -15.67 -20.76
N SER A 166 -14.20 -14.35 -20.68
CA SER A 166 -13.91 -13.47 -21.83
C SER A 166 -12.41 -13.35 -22.11
N VAL A 167 -11.57 -13.93 -21.27
CA VAL A 167 -10.10 -13.89 -21.38
C VAL A 167 -9.64 -14.79 -22.52
N ARG A 168 -8.66 -14.29 -23.26
CA ARG A 168 -7.95 -15.04 -24.31
C ARG A 168 -6.54 -15.37 -23.85
N GLU A 169 -6.10 -16.55 -24.19
CA GLU A 169 -4.70 -16.93 -23.99
C GLU A 169 -3.82 -16.31 -25.09
N PHE A 170 -2.66 -15.84 -24.68
CA PHE A 170 -1.64 -15.38 -25.62
C PHE A 170 -0.92 -16.58 -26.25
N ASP A 171 -0.66 -16.48 -27.55
CA ASP A 171 0.16 -17.46 -28.25
C ASP A 171 1.63 -17.41 -27.83
N VAL A 172 2.36 -18.47 -28.15
CA VAL A 172 3.79 -18.60 -27.83
C VAL A 172 4.61 -17.47 -28.45
N VAL A 173 4.23 -16.99 -29.64
CA VAL A 173 4.94 -15.91 -30.34
C VAL A 173 4.85 -14.58 -29.56
N THR A 174 3.69 -14.32 -28.99
CA THR A 174 3.46 -13.14 -28.12
C THR A 174 4.22 -13.27 -26.79
N LEU A 175 4.11 -14.46 -26.16
CA LEU A 175 4.76 -14.72 -24.87
C LEU A 175 6.30 -14.64 -24.96
N ASP A 176 6.89 -15.05 -26.10
CA ASP A 176 8.36 -14.94 -26.32
C ASP A 176 8.84 -13.48 -26.38
N ARG A 177 7.95 -12.52 -26.65
CA ARG A 177 8.29 -11.11 -26.82
C ARG A 177 8.03 -10.23 -25.60
N VAL A 178 7.45 -10.80 -24.55
CA VAL A 178 7.17 -10.08 -23.30
C VAL A 178 8.02 -10.65 -22.15
N LYS A 179 8.19 -9.87 -21.09
CA LYS A 179 8.67 -10.33 -19.79
C LYS A 179 7.47 -10.73 -18.94
N ARG A 180 7.09 -12.00 -18.95
CA ARG A 180 5.95 -12.51 -18.19
C ARG A 180 6.31 -12.65 -16.71
N ILE A 181 5.42 -12.15 -15.85
CA ILE A 181 5.47 -12.27 -14.40
C ILE A 181 4.14 -12.82 -13.92
N ASP A 182 4.15 -14.04 -13.43
CA ASP A 182 2.96 -14.65 -12.83
C ASP A 182 2.92 -14.32 -11.34
N VAL A 183 1.80 -13.69 -10.91
CA VAL A 183 1.58 -13.22 -9.55
C VAL A 183 0.51 -14.06 -8.88
N GLU A 184 0.78 -14.44 -7.65
CA GLU A 184 -0.09 -15.25 -6.80
C GLU A 184 -0.48 -14.44 -5.56
N GLU A 185 -1.61 -14.77 -4.98
CA GLU A 185 -2.05 -14.21 -3.71
C GLU A 185 -1.11 -14.66 -2.58
N ASP A 186 -0.84 -13.73 -1.66
CA ASP A 186 0.00 -13.98 -0.48
C ASP A 186 -0.54 -13.14 0.68
N PHE A 187 -1.15 -13.81 1.65
CA PHE A 187 -1.74 -13.14 2.83
C PHE A 187 -0.69 -12.39 3.64
N ALA A 188 0.51 -12.95 3.83
CA ALA A 188 1.54 -12.31 4.65
C ALA A 188 2.01 -10.99 4.01
N VAL A 189 2.19 -10.98 2.70
CA VAL A 189 2.54 -9.76 1.95
C VAL A 189 1.39 -8.75 1.94
N TRP A 190 0.15 -9.21 1.75
CA TRP A 190 -1.02 -8.33 1.82
C TRP A 190 -1.18 -7.73 3.22
N LYS A 191 -0.91 -8.47 4.28
CA LYS A 191 -0.99 -8.02 5.66
C LYS A 191 -0.04 -6.85 5.95
N GLU A 192 1.21 -6.86 5.41
CA GLU A 192 2.12 -5.71 5.51
C GLU A 192 1.51 -4.44 4.87
N TYR A 193 0.88 -4.59 3.72
CA TYR A 193 0.15 -3.51 3.06
C TYR A 193 -1.07 -3.08 3.88
N ALA A 194 -1.85 -4.04 4.40
CA ALA A 194 -3.05 -3.80 5.18
C ALA A 194 -2.77 -2.97 6.44
N TYR A 195 -1.67 -3.22 7.13
CA TYR A 195 -1.24 -2.40 8.26
C TYR A 195 -0.95 -0.95 7.85
N ARG A 196 -0.23 -0.73 6.75
CA ARG A 196 0.04 0.63 6.24
C ARG A 196 -1.24 1.35 5.81
N ARG A 197 -2.15 0.63 5.20
CA ARG A 197 -3.43 1.16 4.73
C ARG A 197 -4.38 1.47 5.89
N GLY A 198 -4.19 0.83 7.04
CA GLY A 198 -5.06 0.93 8.20
C GLY A 198 -6.34 0.12 8.00
N ILE A 199 -6.21 -1.12 7.51
CA ILE A 199 -7.32 -2.06 7.41
C ILE A 199 -7.86 -2.35 8.81
N HIS A 200 -9.20 -2.45 8.92
CA HIS A 200 -9.91 -2.63 10.19
C HIS A 200 -9.40 -3.83 10.98
N GLY A 201 -9.14 -3.64 12.29
CA GLY A 201 -8.52 -4.64 13.16
C GLY A 201 -9.27 -5.97 13.23
N ALA A 202 -10.62 -5.95 13.16
CA ALA A 202 -11.43 -7.17 13.12
C ALA A 202 -11.15 -8.03 11.87
N ILE A 203 -10.87 -7.42 10.72
CA ILE A 203 -10.51 -8.15 9.50
C ILE A 203 -9.14 -8.80 9.65
N LEU A 204 -8.16 -8.05 10.14
CA LEU A 204 -6.80 -8.56 10.33
C LEU A 204 -6.77 -9.72 11.32
N SER A 205 -7.42 -9.58 12.48
CA SER A 205 -7.48 -10.64 13.49
C SER A 205 -8.27 -11.85 13.01
N TYR A 206 -9.36 -11.67 12.26
CA TYR A 206 -10.09 -12.77 11.65
C TYR A 206 -9.25 -13.54 10.65
N LEU A 207 -8.59 -12.85 9.73
CA LEU A 207 -7.76 -13.48 8.70
C LEU A 207 -6.50 -14.13 9.28
N GLU A 208 -6.03 -13.73 10.45
CA GLU A 208 -4.95 -14.45 11.13
C GLU A 208 -5.40 -15.83 11.60
N ILE A 209 -6.65 -15.95 12.05
CA ILE A 209 -7.27 -17.23 12.46
C ILE A 209 -7.67 -18.07 11.23
N ARG A 210 -8.16 -17.42 10.18
CA ARG A 210 -8.74 -18.04 8.97
C ARG A 210 -8.01 -17.56 7.72
N ARG A 211 -6.74 -17.87 7.60
CA ARG A 211 -5.90 -17.44 6.46
C ARG A 211 -6.40 -17.92 5.12
N ASP A 212 -7.06 -19.10 5.10
CA ASP A 212 -7.69 -19.66 3.92
C ASP A 212 -8.92 -18.87 3.43
N HIS A 213 -9.45 -17.96 4.22
CA HIS A 213 -10.54 -17.05 3.86
C HIS A 213 -10.06 -15.72 3.23
N PHE A 214 -8.75 -15.50 3.15
CA PHE A 214 -8.19 -14.29 2.55
C PHE A 214 -8.52 -14.16 1.07
N TYR A 215 -8.26 -15.22 0.31
CA TYR A 215 -8.51 -15.26 -1.12
C TYR A 215 -9.11 -16.61 -1.50
N ARG A 216 -10.30 -16.60 -2.10
CA ARG A 216 -10.99 -17.81 -2.47
C ARG A 216 -11.94 -17.58 -3.63
N VAL A 217 -11.91 -18.46 -4.62
CA VAL A 217 -12.84 -18.46 -5.75
C VAL A 217 -13.36 -19.87 -5.91
N GLU A 218 -14.69 -20.03 -5.84
CA GLU A 218 -15.37 -21.32 -5.94
C GLU A 218 -16.41 -21.27 -7.06
N ALA A 219 -16.41 -22.29 -7.93
CA ALA A 219 -17.45 -22.46 -8.93
C ALA A 219 -18.63 -23.22 -8.30
N THR A 220 -19.81 -22.61 -8.30
CA THR A 220 -21.06 -23.19 -7.79
C THR A 220 -22.08 -23.33 -8.91
N ALA A 221 -23.21 -24.00 -8.63
CA ALA A 221 -24.32 -24.11 -9.57
C ALA A 221 -24.91 -22.73 -9.96
N ASP A 222 -24.84 -21.76 -9.04
CA ASP A 222 -25.37 -20.40 -9.21
C ASP A 222 -24.35 -19.42 -9.82
N GLY A 223 -23.12 -19.88 -10.09
CA GLY A 223 -22.04 -19.07 -10.64
C GLY A 223 -20.76 -19.09 -9.82
N LEU A 224 -19.87 -18.14 -10.08
CA LEU A 224 -18.64 -17.96 -9.32
C LEU A 224 -18.95 -17.22 -8.02
N GLN A 225 -18.57 -17.81 -6.89
CA GLN A 225 -18.55 -17.17 -5.59
C GLN A 225 -17.10 -16.91 -5.19
N PHE A 226 -16.82 -15.75 -4.58
CA PHE A 226 -15.44 -15.36 -4.33
C PHE A 226 -15.26 -14.41 -3.15
N VAL A 227 -14.07 -14.45 -2.61
CA VAL A 227 -13.51 -13.46 -1.69
C VAL A 227 -12.13 -13.07 -2.20
N THR A 228 -11.84 -11.78 -2.24
CA THR A 228 -10.58 -11.24 -2.73
C THR A 228 -10.01 -10.21 -1.75
N ALA A 229 -8.73 -9.90 -1.88
CA ALA A 229 -8.08 -8.84 -1.09
C ALA A 229 -8.80 -7.49 -1.24
N ARG A 230 -9.29 -7.15 -2.45
CA ARG A 230 -10.09 -5.95 -2.69
C ARG A 230 -11.40 -5.96 -1.90
N GLY A 231 -12.12 -7.10 -1.87
CA GLY A 231 -13.37 -7.20 -1.10
C GLY A 231 -13.15 -6.94 0.39
N TRP A 232 -12.05 -7.41 0.96
CA TRP A 232 -11.67 -7.11 2.35
C TRP A 232 -11.31 -5.64 2.56
N GLU A 233 -10.60 -5.01 1.62
CA GLU A 233 -10.23 -3.60 1.70
C GLU A 233 -11.46 -2.69 1.62
N ASP A 234 -12.34 -2.93 0.63
CA ASP A 234 -13.58 -2.16 0.45
C ASP A 234 -14.51 -2.31 1.66
N LEU A 235 -14.64 -3.53 2.20
CA LEU A 235 -15.40 -3.78 3.44
C LEU A 235 -14.80 -3.03 4.61
N SER A 236 -13.47 -3.01 4.76
CA SER A 236 -12.78 -2.27 5.82
C SER A 236 -13.08 -0.78 5.77
N GLU A 237 -13.04 -0.17 4.59
CA GLU A 237 -13.35 1.26 4.43
C GLU A 237 -14.80 1.55 4.85
N LEU A 238 -15.75 0.70 4.46
CA LEU A 238 -17.13 0.83 4.90
C LEU A 238 -17.28 0.68 6.40
N MET A 239 -16.64 -0.33 7.01
CA MET A 239 -16.69 -0.58 8.45
C MET A 239 -16.24 0.64 9.24
N GLN A 240 -15.12 1.24 8.89
CA GLN A 240 -14.58 2.44 9.55
C GLN A 240 -15.53 3.64 9.45
N VAL A 241 -16.17 3.83 8.30
CA VAL A 241 -17.16 4.90 8.13
C VAL A 241 -18.41 4.61 8.95
N TYR A 242 -18.91 3.36 8.95
CA TYR A 242 -20.08 2.96 9.73
C TYR A 242 -19.86 3.13 11.24
N GLU A 243 -18.67 2.80 11.76
CA GLU A 243 -18.32 3.06 13.16
C GLU A 243 -18.40 4.56 13.49
N THR A 244 -17.89 5.45 12.64
CA THR A 244 -17.94 6.90 12.86
C THR A 244 -19.37 7.46 12.81
N LEU A 245 -20.24 6.82 12.04
CA LEU A 245 -21.66 7.19 11.90
C LEU A 245 -22.58 6.47 12.92
N GLY A 246 -22.04 5.54 13.72
CA GLY A 246 -22.82 4.72 14.64
C GLY A 246 -23.78 3.75 13.96
N LEU A 247 -23.48 3.33 12.72
CA LEU A 247 -24.25 2.37 11.95
C LEU A 247 -23.77 0.94 12.24
N THR A 248 -24.70 -0.02 12.17
CA THR A 248 -24.41 -1.44 12.41
C THR A 248 -24.08 -2.17 11.11
N ILE A 249 -23.15 -3.11 11.20
CA ILE A 249 -22.78 -3.99 10.11
C ILE A 249 -23.34 -5.37 10.40
N ASP A 250 -24.27 -5.81 9.56
CA ASP A 250 -24.86 -7.13 9.63
C ASP A 250 -24.29 -8.07 8.55
N ARG A 251 -24.73 -9.31 8.57
CA ARG A 251 -24.34 -10.32 7.59
C ARG A 251 -24.66 -9.89 6.14
N GLN A 252 -25.78 -9.22 5.90
CA GLN A 252 -26.19 -8.83 4.55
C GLN A 252 -25.25 -7.77 3.97
N VAL A 253 -24.79 -6.84 4.79
CA VAL A 253 -23.78 -5.85 4.40
C VAL A 253 -22.45 -6.54 4.07
N VAL A 254 -22.01 -7.49 4.90
CA VAL A 254 -20.77 -8.25 4.65
C VAL A 254 -20.86 -9.05 3.34
N GLU A 255 -21.97 -9.71 3.06
CA GLU A 255 -22.19 -10.50 1.83
C GLU A 255 -22.12 -9.66 0.54
N GLN A 256 -22.34 -8.35 0.60
CA GLN A 256 -22.20 -7.46 -0.55
C GLN A 256 -20.74 -7.29 -1.00
N TYR A 257 -19.79 -7.46 -0.10
CA TYR A 257 -18.35 -7.33 -0.35
C TYR A 257 -17.66 -8.69 -0.46
N LEU A 258 -18.06 -9.63 0.40
CA LEU A 258 -17.51 -10.98 0.44
C LEU A 258 -18.53 -11.92 -0.21
N GLN A 259 -18.44 -12.09 -1.52
CA GLN A 259 -19.43 -12.81 -2.33
C GLN A 259 -19.27 -14.34 -2.22
N LEU A 260 -18.81 -14.84 -1.07
CA LEU A 260 -18.81 -16.24 -0.68
C LEU A 260 -19.59 -16.37 0.64
N PRO A 261 -20.88 -16.76 0.63
CA PRO A 261 -21.78 -16.68 1.77
C PRO A 261 -21.28 -17.38 3.03
N ARG A 262 -20.50 -18.46 2.89
CA ARG A 262 -19.90 -19.16 4.01
C ARG A 262 -18.89 -18.26 4.75
N VAL A 263 -18.00 -17.63 4.01
CA VAL A 263 -16.98 -16.72 4.59
C VAL A 263 -17.63 -15.47 5.15
N ALA A 264 -18.60 -14.90 4.44
CA ALA A 264 -19.33 -13.72 4.91
C ALA A 264 -20.09 -13.99 6.22
N SER A 265 -20.75 -15.15 6.34
CA SER A 265 -21.44 -15.56 7.57
C SER A 265 -20.47 -15.79 8.72
N ASP A 266 -19.33 -16.45 8.46
CA ASP A 266 -18.30 -16.73 9.47
C ASP A 266 -17.68 -15.42 9.98
N PHE A 267 -17.33 -14.51 9.09
CA PHE A 267 -16.83 -13.19 9.46
C PHE A 267 -17.86 -12.34 10.20
N ALA A 268 -19.12 -12.32 9.78
CA ALA A 268 -20.18 -11.58 10.49
C ALA A 268 -20.39 -12.08 11.93
N ASN A 269 -20.31 -13.40 12.15
CA ASN A 269 -20.34 -13.97 13.50
C ASN A 269 -19.10 -13.57 14.31
N TYR A 270 -17.93 -13.61 13.70
CA TYR A 270 -16.69 -13.16 14.34
C TYR A 270 -16.76 -11.68 14.72
N LEU A 271 -17.30 -10.82 13.85
CA LEU A 271 -17.42 -9.39 14.10
C LEU A 271 -18.31 -9.11 15.36
N GLN A 272 -19.37 -9.87 15.55
CA GLN A 272 -20.19 -9.77 16.77
C GLN A 272 -19.40 -10.14 18.04
N LEU A 273 -18.56 -11.18 17.96
CA LEU A 273 -17.67 -11.56 19.06
C LEU A 273 -16.61 -10.49 19.32
N TYR A 274 -15.99 -9.96 18.27
CA TYR A 274 -15.01 -8.89 18.36
C TYR A 274 -15.56 -7.64 19.04
N GLU A 275 -16.79 -7.22 18.70
CA GLU A 275 -17.49 -6.10 19.36
C GLU A 275 -17.85 -6.41 20.82
N LYS A 276 -18.19 -7.68 21.13
CA LYS A 276 -18.39 -8.12 22.51
C LYS A 276 -17.09 -8.01 23.30
N TYR A 277 -15.98 -8.52 22.77
CA TYR A 277 -14.67 -8.48 23.44
C TYR A 277 -14.18 -7.04 23.67
N LYS A 278 -14.37 -6.15 22.69
CA LYS A 278 -14.07 -4.71 22.82
C LYS A 278 -14.79 -4.09 24.05
N ARG A 279 -16.04 -4.48 24.29
CA ARG A 279 -16.83 -3.99 25.44
C ARG A 279 -16.47 -4.68 26.78
N VAL A 280 -16.20 -5.98 26.77
CA VAL A 280 -15.88 -6.75 27.99
C VAL A 280 -14.49 -6.38 28.50
N TYR A 281 -13.47 -6.41 27.62
CA TYR A 281 -12.08 -6.18 28.04
C TYR A 281 -11.72 -4.71 28.15
N ARG A 282 -12.51 -3.79 27.57
CA ARG A 282 -12.29 -2.33 27.64
C ARG A 282 -10.83 -1.96 27.33
N VAL A 283 -10.44 -2.20 26.10
CA VAL A 283 -9.05 -2.09 25.64
C VAL A 283 -8.40 -0.75 25.98
N GLU A 284 -9.17 0.35 25.98
CA GLU A 284 -8.67 1.67 26.37
C GLU A 284 -8.18 1.68 27.83
N GLU A 285 -8.92 1.07 28.76
CA GLU A 285 -8.51 0.98 30.17
C GLU A 285 -7.25 0.11 30.33
N ILE A 286 -7.05 -0.89 29.46
CA ILE A 286 -5.81 -1.68 29.45
C ILE A 286 -4.63 -0.80 29.03
N LEU A 287 -4.78 -0.06 27.93
CA LEU A 287 -3.70 0.78 27.39
C LEU A 287 -3.39 1.98 28.31
N ASP A 288 -4.38 2.49 29.04
CA ASP A 288 -4.20 3.55 30.04
C ASP A 288 -3.61 3.04 31.37
N GLY A 289 -3.48 1.72 31.55
CA GLY A 289 -2.96 1.11 32.77
C GLY A 289 -3.95 1.08 33.94
N THR A 290 -5.25 1.20 33.67
CA THR A 290 -6.32 1.27 34.68
C THR A 290 -7.19 0.02 34.71
N TRP A 291 -6.73 -1.10 34.12
CA TRP A 291 -7.50 -2.35 34.05
C TRP A 291 -7.67 -3.02 35.44
N GLU A 292 -8.77 -3.73 35.61
CA GLU A 292 -9.01 -4.57 36.78
C GLU A 292 -8.38 -5.98 36.60
N ARG A 293 -7.75 -6.53 37.64
CA ARG A 293 -7.14 -7.88 37.61
C ARG A 293 -8.10 -9.00 37.22
N VAL A 294 -9.40 -8.81 37.49
CA VAL A 294 -10.42 -9.76 37.08
C VAL A 294 -10.40 -10.00 35.57
N ARG A 295 -10.17 -8.96 34.77
CA ARG A 295 -10.10 -9.08 33.29
C ARG A 295 -8.91 -9.88 32.80
N ALA A 296 -7.77 -9.75 33.46
CA ALA A 296 -6.62 -10.57 33.14
C ALA A 296 -6.89 -12.06 33.48
N SER A 297 -7.55 -12.32 34.61
CA SER A 297 -7.98 -13.67 34.99
C SER A 297 -9.03 -14.25 34.03
N GLU A 298 -9.98 -13.45 33.57
CA GLU A 298 -10.97 -13.86 32.56
C GLU A 298 -10.28 -14.23 31.24
N LEU A 299 -9.35 -13.43 30.76
CA LEU A 299 -8.57 -13.71 29.54
C LEU A 299 -7.70 -14.96 29.72
N SER A 300 -7.13 -15.20 30.89
CA SER A 300 -6.35 -16.41 31.19
C SER A 300 -7.14 -17.69 30.90
N GLY A 301 -8.39 -17.74 31.36
CA GLY A 301 -9.32 -18.87 31.15
C GLY A 301 -10.02 -18.92 29.80
N ALA A 302 -9.85 -17.90 28.96
CA ALA A 302 -10.59 -17.77 27.72
C ALA A 302 -10.09 -18.75 26.62
N PRO A 303 -10.95 -19.16 25.68
CA PRO A 303 -10.57 -19.91 24.50
C PRO A 303 -9.53 -19.17 23.66
N PHE A 304 -8.76 -19.91 22.86
CA PHE A 304 -7.70 -19.36 22.00
C PHE A 304 -8.22 -18.26 21.04
N ASP A 305 -9.40 -18.47 20.43
CA ASP A 305 -10.00 -17.51 19.51
C ASP A 305 -10.37 -16.18 20.22
N GLU A 306 -10.79 -16.22 21.47
CA GLU A 306 -11.07 -15.04 22.29
C GLU A 306 -9.78 -14.29 22.62
N LYS A 307 -8.72 -15.02 23.03
CA LYS A 307 -7.39 -14.45 23.26
C LYS A 307 -6.87 -13.73 22.02
N LEU A 308 -6.94 -14.37 20.84
CA LEU A 308 -6.57 -13.75 19.58
C LEU A 308 -7.40 -12.51 19.23
N GLY A 309 -8.69 -12.53 19.53
CA GLY A 309 -9.57 -11.37 19.37
C GLY A 309 -9.11 -10.18 20.21
N VAL A 310 -8.76 -10.41 21.48
CA VAL A 310 -8.24 -9.38 22.38
C VAL A 310 -6.87 -8.88 21.94
N LEU A 311 -5.96 -9.77 21.53
CA LEU A 311 -4.67 -9.39 20.95
C LEU A 311 -4.85 -8.51 19.71
N GLY A 312 -5.76 -8.87 18.82
CA GLY A 312 -6.08 -8.06 17.63
C GLY A 312 -6.60 -6.67 17.98
N LEU A 313 -7.43 -6.55 19.03
CA LEU A 313 -7.90 -5.26 19.55
C LEU A 313 -6.75 -4.40 20.08
N LEU A 314 -5.88 -4.98 20.91
CA LEU A 314 -4.70 -4.28 21.46
C LEU A 314 -3.75 -3.83 20.32
N LEU A 315 -3.42 -4.73 19.39
CA LEU A 315 -2.56 -4.43 18.24
C LEU A 315 -3.12 -3.31 17.36
N SER A 316 -4.44 -3.32 17.11
CA SER A 316 -5.09 -2.27 16.32
C SER A 316 -4.94 -0.90 16.99
N ARG A 317 -5.22 -0.79 18.29
CA ARG A 317 -5.10 0.46 19.03
C ARG A 317 -3.68 0.95 19.18
N LEU A 318 -2.74 0.05 19.43
CA LEU A 318 -1.31 0.37 19.46
C LEU A 318 -0.80 0.86 18.11
N ALA A 319 -1.27 0.24 17.02
CA ALA A 319 -0.96 0.69 15.66
C ALA A 319 -1.50 2.10 15.37
N ASP A 320 -2.72 2.41 15.81
CA ASP A 320 -3.32 3.74 15.66
C ASP A 320 -2.51 4.80 16.45
N SER A 321 -2.13 4.51 17.69
CA SER A 321 -1.30 5.39 18.53
C SER A 321 0.08 5.63 17.91
N ALA A 322 0.74 4.56 17.47
CA ALA A 322 2.04 4.66 16.80
C ALA A 322 1.95 5.42 15.46
N ARG A 323 0.86 5.27 14.71
CA ARG A 323 0.61 6.02 13.48
C ARG A 323 0.43 7.51 13.72
N GLU A 324 -0.27 7.88 14.80
CA GLU A 324 -0.41 9.30 15.17
C GLU A 324 0.95 9.89 15.54
N THR A 325 1.76 9.18 16.34
CA THR A 325 3.14 9.58 16.64
C THR A 325 3.98 9.73 15.36
N TYR A 326 3.88 8.79 14.40
CA TYR A 326 4.55 8.85 13.11
C TYR A 326 4.18 10.11 12.32
N ARG A 327 2.89 10.48 12.30
CA ARG A 327 2.39 11.69 11.62
C ARG A 327 2.89 12.96 12.24
N LEU A 328 2.90 13.03 13.58
CA LEU A 328 3.42 14.18 14.32
C LEU A 328 4.93 14.32 14.18
N ASP A 329 5.65 13.21 14.16
CA ASP A 329 7.09 13.19 13.91
C ASP A 329 7.42 13.74 12.51
N GLY A 330 6.78 13.20 11.47
CA GLY A 330 6.96 13.69 10.10
C GLY A 330 6.55 15.16 9.92
N LEU A 331 5.48 15.61 10.58
CA LEU A 331 5.08 17.01 10.58
C LEU A 331 6.13 17.90 11.25
N THR A 332 6.64 17.48 12.40
CA THR A 332 7.65 18.24 13.16
C THR A 332 8.94 18.36 12.37
N ASP A 333 9.38 17.27 11.72
CA ASP A 333 10.58 17.29 10.88
C ASP A 333 10.42 18.20 9.65
N ALA A 334 9.27 18.15 8.98
CA ALA A 334 8.96 19.01 7.84
C ALA A 334 8.97 20.50 8.24
N LEU A 335 8.27 20.86 9.33
CA LEU A 335 8.25 22.22 9.85
C LEU A 335 9.64 22.70 10.30
N HIS A 336 10.43 21.82 10.94
CA HIS A 336 11.79 22.16 11.35
C HIS A 336 12.67 22.50 10.15
N HIS A 337 12.63 21.70 9.10
CA HIS A 337 13.34 21.94 7.86
C HIS A 337 12.94 23.29 7.22
N ASP A 338 11.64 23.58 7.17
CA ASP A 338 11.10 24.81 6.61
C ASP A 338 11.52 26.05 7.41
N LEU A 339 11.50 25.95 8.74
CA LEU A 339 11.95 27.06 9.61
C LEU A 339 13.45 27.35 9.48
N ILE A 340 14.28 26.33 9.26
CA ILE A 340 15.71 26.50 8.95
C ILE A 340 15.87 27.31 7.67
N ARG A 341 15.18 26.97 6.60
CA ARG A 341 15.23 27.67 5.30
C ARG A 341 14.80 29.15 5.41
N ILE A 342 13.77 29.41 6.24
CA ILE A 342 13.34 30.79 6.53
C ILE A 342 14.41 31.54 7.30
N ARG A 343 15.03 30.92 8.32
CA ARG A 343 16.11 31.51 9.13
C ARG A 343 17.33 31.88 8.29
N GLU A 344 17.70 30.99 7.35
CA GLU A 344 18.85 31.19 6.45
C GLU A 344 18.57 32.17 5.32
N GLY A 345 17.33 32.63 5.20
CA GLY A 345 16.92 33.62 4.19
C GLY A 345 16.75 33.01 2.78
N GLU A 346 16.71 31.70 2.65
CA GLU A 346 16.50 31.05 1.38
C GLU A 346 15.10 31.25 0.81
N THR A 347 14.12 31.42 1.72
CA THR A 347 12.72 31.62 1.34
C THR A 347 11.98 32.45 2.38
N THR A 348 10.81 32.95 2.00
CA THR A 348 9.90 33.64 2.94
C THR A 348 8.75 32.70 3.32
N LEU A 349 8.11 32.91 4.47
CA LEU A 349 6.95 32.14 4.91
C LEU A 349 5.82 32.13 3.87
N GLY A 350 5.60 33.25 3.18
CA GLY A 350 4.57 33.37 2.13
C GLY A 350 4.88 32.51 0.92
N THR A 351 6.07 32.66 0.36
CA THR A 351 6.53 31.86 -0.81
C THR A 351 6.53 30.38 -0.49
N LEU A 352 7.04 30.00 0.69
CA LEU A 352 7.08 28.61 1.12
C LEU A 352 5.68 28.00 1.21
N LEU A 353 4.70 28.71 1.79
CA LEU A 353 3.32 28.27 1.89
C LEU A 353 2.68 28.07 0.51
N ASP A 354 2.94 28.99 -0.42
CA ASP A 354 2.41 28.89 -1.79
C ASP A 354 3.00 27.66 -2.52
N ASP A 355 4.30 27.40 -2.35
CA ASP A 355 4.98 26.22 -2.90
C ASP A 355 4.41 24.92 -2.32
N LYS A 356 4.20 24.86 -0.98
CA LYS A 356 3.63 23.68 -0.31
C LYS A 356 2.18 23.42 -0.75
N ARG A 357 1.36 24.46 -0.90
CA ARG A 357 -0.02 24.33 -1.43
C ARG A 357 -0.04 23.86 -2.87
N ALA A 358 0.85 24.37 -3.72
CA ALA A 358 0.99 23.91 -5.09
C ALA A 358 1.44 22.44 -5.16
N ALA A 359 2.39 22.03 -4.33
CA ALA A 359 2.86 20.65 -4.24
C ALA A 359 1.74 19.70 -3.75
N LEU A 360 0.99 20.10 -2.72
CA LEU A 360 -0.15 19.32 -2.21
C LEU A 360 -1.25 19.17 -3.26
N SER A 361 -1.57 20.25 -4.00
CA SER A 361 -2.55 20.22 -5.09
C SER A 361 -2.10 19.26 -6.20
N ARG A 362 -0.82 19.29 -6.58
CA ARG A 362 -0.25 18.35 -7.56
C ARG A 362 -0.33 16.90 -7.10
N ARG A 363 0.00 16.61 -5.84
CA ARG A 363 -0.10 15.25 -5.27
C ARG A 363 -1.54 14.74 -5.27
N ARG A 364 -2.51 15.59 -4.89
CA ARG A 364 -3.96 15.24 -4.94
C ARG A 364 -4.44 15.00 -6.37
N ALA A 365 -4.03 15.85 -7.31
CA ALA A 365 -4.39 15.70 -8.72
C ALA A 365 -3.74 14.46 -9.37
N ALA A 366 -2.56 14.05 -8.87
CA ALA A 366 -1.89 12.82 -9.31
C ALA A 366 -2.50 11.55 -8.68
N GLY A 367 -3.51 11.67 -7.81
CA GLY A 367 -4.14 10.51 -7.16
C GLY A 367 -3.23 9.79 -6.18
N SER A 368 -2.28 10.50 -5.52
CA SER A 368 -1.37 9.86 -4.55
C SER A 368 -2.13 9.04 -3.52
N THR A 369 -1.74 7.79 -3.36
CA THR A 369 -2.38 6.82 -2.47
C THR A 369 -1.80 6.81 -1.06
N ASP A 370 -0.68 7.51 -0.83
CA ASP A 370 -0.06 7.63 0.50
C ASP A 370 -0.84 8.62 1.36
N ARG A 371 -1.79 8.08 2.14
CA ARG A 371 -2.65 8.87 3.03
C ARG A 371 -1.87 9.59 4.12
N ASP A 372 -0.80 9.02 4.66
CA ASP A 372 -0.02 9.62 5.74
C ASP A 372 0.85 10.76 5.21
N ALA A 373 1.49 10.59 4.06
CA ALA A 373 2.22 11.67 3.40
C ALA A 373 1.30 12.85 3.01
N LEU A 374 0.09 12.57 2.52
CA LEU A 374 -0.92 13.59 2.23
C LEU A 374 -1.40 14.30 3.51
N PHE A 375 -1.60 13.55 4.60
CA PHE A 375 -1.98 14.11 5.89
C PHE A 375 -0.90 15.06 6.42
N ILE A 376 0.36 14.60 6.45
CA ILE A 376 1.51 15.41 6.89
C ILE A 376 1.61 16.68 6.06
N ALA A 377 1.59 16.60 4.73
CA ALA A 377 1.68 17.76 3.85
C ALA A 377 0.50 18.74 3.99
N SER A 378 -0.72 18.22 4.25
CA SER A 378 -1.88 19.07 4.51
C SER A 378 -1.74 19.82 5.83
N ARG A 379 -1.34 19.12 6.91
CA ARG A 379 -1.12 19.70 8.22
C ARG A 379 0.04 20.70 8.23
N GLU A 380 1.11 20.40 7.51
CA GLU A 380 2.24 21.32 7.33
C GLU A 380 1.77 22.67 6.72
N ALA A 381 1.03 22.61 5.62
CA ALA A 381 0.48 23.81 4.99
C ALA A 381 -0.50 24.56 5.91
N GLU A 382 -1.35 23.85 6.66
CA GLU A 382 -2.26 24.45 7.65
C GLU A 382 -1.49 25.17 8.80
N ARG A 383 -0.43 24.53 9.30
CA ARG A 383 0.39 25.11 10.39
C ARG A 383 1.16 26.34 9.92
N LEU A 384 1.78 26.29 8.72
CA LEU A 384 2.46 27.45 8.13
C LEU A 384 1.48 28.61 7.88
N ASP A 385 0.26 28.33 7.42
CA ASP A 385 -0.78 29.37 7.24
C ASP A 385 -1.23 29.96 8.58
N ALA A 386 -1.44 29.16 9.61
CA ALA A 386 -1.75 29.62 10.96
C ALA A 386 -0.64 30.52 11.54
N MET A 387 0.63 30.15 11.34
CA MET A 387 1.79 30.95 11.74
C MET A 387 1.81 32.29 10.99
N ARG A 388 1.52 32.30 9.68
CA ARG A 388 1.42 33.51 8.86
C ARG A 388 0.29 34.42 9.32
N GLN A 389 -0.89 33.85 9.56
CA GLN A 389 -2.04 34.60 10.06
C GLN A 389 -1.78 35.20 11.45
N GLY A 390 -1.15 34.45 12.35
CA GLY A 390 -0.78 34.90 13.67
C GLY A 390 0.18 36.08 13.66
N LEU A 391 1.22 36.03 12.81
CA LEU A 391 2.15 37.18 12.62
C LEU A 391 1.40 38.47 12.22
N SER A 392 0.38 38.35 11.37
CA SER A 392 -0.42 39.50 10.90
C SER A 392 -1.39 39.99 11.95
N LEU A 393 -2.11 39.08 12.63
CA LEU A 393 -3.13 39.42 13.63
C LEU A 393 -2.50 40.02 14.90
N GLU A 394 -1.41 39.46 15.38
CA GLU A 394 -0.69 39.94 16.57
C GLU A 394 0.23 41.09 16.26
N LYS A 395 0.31 41.54 14.99
CA LYS A 395 1.15 42.64 14.50
C LYS A 395 2.61 42.51 14.94
N ILE A 396 3.17 41.30 14.83
CA ILE A 396 4.53 40.99 15.24
C ILE A 396 5.53 41.74 14.36
N PRO A 397 6.46 42.54 14.95
CA PRO A 397 7.50 43.22 14.17
C PRO A 397 8.40 42.25 13.44
N THR A 398 8.88 42.58 12.23
CA THR A 398 9.74 41.73 11.40
C THR A 398 10.95 41.19 12.15
N GLY A 399 11.57 41.99 13.05
CA GLY A 399 12.71 41.54 13.85
C GLY A 399 12.39 40.49 14.92
N ARG A 400 11.11 40.25 15.23
CA ARG A 400 10.64 39.21 16.16
C ARG A 400 9.85 38.09 15.49
N ALA A 401 9.69 38.15 14.17
CA ALA A 401 8.89 37.19 13.43
C ALA A 401 9.41 35.75 13.60
N PHE A 402 10.72 35.55 13.54
CA PHE A 402 11.33 34.24 13.70
C PHE A 402 11.16 33.67 15.14
N ASP A 403 11.29 34.52 16.17
CA ASP A 403 11.08 34.11 17.57
C ASP A 403 9.63 33.64 17.77
N TYR A 404 8.66 34.32 17.18
CA TYR A 404 7.26 33.92 17.17
C TYR A 404 7.06 32.55 16.48
N LEU A 405 7.65 32.37 15.29
CA LEU A 405 7.56 31.06 14.58
C LEU A 405 8.16 29.93 15.42
N LYS A 406 9.30 30.18 16.06
CA LYS A 406 9.95 29.24 16.95
C LYS A 406 9.06 28.85 18.14
N GLU A 407 8.41 29.86 18.77
CA GLU A 407 7.48 29.62 19.89
C GLU A 407 6.30 28.73 19.45
N LYS A 408 5.68 29.00 18.29
CA LYS A 408 4.59 28.17 17.76
C LYS A 408 5.05 26.75 17.42
N PHE A 409 6.24 26.63 16.87
CA PHE A 409 6.84 25.31 16.59
C PHE A 409 7.09 24.48 17.85
N GLN A 410 7.44 25.09 18.99
CA GLN A 410 7.60 24.35 20.26
C GLN A 410 6.32 23.65 20.70
N THR A 411 5.16 24.16 20.34
CA THR A 411 3.88 23.50 20.59
C THR A 411 3.76 22.19 19.80
N ASP A 412 4.24 22.16 18.55
CA ASP A 412 4.23 20.95 17.72
C ASP A 412 5.25 19.92 18.23
N VAL A 413 6.43 20.38 18.68
CA VAL A 413 7.43 19.52 19.33
C VAL A 413 6.89 18.87 20.60
N GLN A 414 6.16 19.66 21.43
CA GLN A 414 5.54 19.11 22.66
C GLN A 414 4.44 18.09 22.32
N ALA A 415 3.58 18.38 21.35
CA ALA A 415 2.54 17.46 20.93
C ALA A 415 3.12 16.11 20.44
N ARG A 416 4.24 16.16 19.69
CA ARG A 416 4.99 14.96 19.30
C ARG A 416 5.52 14.18 20.49
N ALA A 417 6.14 14.88 21.47
CA ALA A 417 6.68 14.25 22.67
C ALA A 417 5.57 13.59 23.50
N ASP A 418 4.45 14.27 23.71
CA ASP A 418 3.29 13.77 24.44
C ASP A 418 2.70 12.50 23.77
N ALA A 419 2.60 12.49 22.44
CA ALA A 419 2.11 11.34 21.70
C ALA A 419 3.09 10.15 21.78
N ALA A 420 4.41 10.41 21.73
CA ALA A 420 5.41 9.37 21.89
C ALA A 420 5.35 8.75 23.30
N ASP A 421 5.28 9.58 24.34
CA ASP A 421 5.14 9.12 25.72
C ASP A 421 3.85 8.35 25.97
N GLN A 422 2.77 8.73 25.32
CA GLN A 422 1.49 8.01 25.40
C GLN A 422 1.60 6.64 24.74
N THR A 423 2.21 6.57 23.56
CA THR A 423 2.40 5.31 22.82
C THR A 423 3.31 4.34 23.58
N ASP A 424 4.41 4.83 24.16
CA ASP A 424 5.31 3.99 24.97
C ASP A 424 4.60 3.43 26.22
N ARG A 425 3.85 4.28 26.94
CA ARG A 425 3.02 3.83 28.08
C ARG A 425 1.99 2.80 27.68
N ALA A 426 1.30 3.02 26.54
CA ALA A 426 0.30 2.07 26.06
C ALA A 426 0.92 0.70 25.71
N LEU A 427 2.11 0.68 25.09
CA LEU A 427 2.87 -0.54 24.83
C LEU A 427 3.26 -1.25 26.13
N ALA A 428 3.82 -0.52 27.09
CA ALA A 428 4.22 -1.07 28.38
C ALA A 428 3.02 -1.67 29.15
N ASN A 429 1.89 -0.96 29.14
CA ASN A 429 0.64 -1.41 29.78
C ASN A 429 0.03 -2.63 29.11
N ALA A 430 0.08 -2.71 27.77
CA ALA A 430 -0.35 -3.90 27.03
C ALA A 430 0.48 -5.13 27.39
N PHE A 431 1.80 -5.00 27.45
CA PHE A 431 2.66 -6.10 27.88
C PHE A 431 2.40 -6.49 29.34
N ALA A 432 2.25 -5.53 30.24
CA ALA A 432 1.96 -5.81 31.66
C ALA A 432 0.61 -6.54 31.83
N PHE A 433 -0.43 -6.16 31.10
CA PHE A 433 -1.72 -6.85 31.09
C PHE A 433 -1.59 -8.28 30.57
N LEU A 434 -0.88 -8.46 29.45
CA LEU A 434 -0.70 -9.78 28.84
C LEU A 434 0.20 -10.70 29.69
N ASP A 435 1.21 -10.16 30.35
CA ASP A 435 2.01 -10.92 31.32
C ASP A 435 1.15 -11.47 32.46
N GLU A 436 0.23 -10.66 33.01
CA GLU A 436 -0.67 -11.09 34.06
C GLU A 436 -1.72 -12.08 33.54
N ALA A 437 -2.20 -11.91 32.31
CA ALA A 437 -3.28 -12.71 31.73
C ALA A 437 -2.81 -14.06 31.16
N ILE A 438 -1.74 -14.07 30.38
CA ILE A 438 -1.32 -15.23 29.58
C ILE A 438 0.16 -15.61 29.80
N GLY A 439 0.97 -14.74 30.42
CA GLY A 439 2.37 -15.00 30.69
C GLY A 439 3.19 -15.30 29.43
N ASP A 440 4.26 -16.12 29.59
CA ASP A 440 5.10 -16.56 28.48
C ASP A 440 4.40 -17.66 27.68
N SER A 441 3.45 -17.28 26.84
CA SER A 441 2.62 -18.18 26.02
C SER A 441 2.86 -17.97 24.53
N GLN A 442 2.30 -18.86 23.71
CA GLN A 442 2.33 -18.77 22.25
C GLN A 442 1.65 -17.47 21.75
N GLU A 443 0.62 -17.04 22.46
CA GLU A 443 -0.10 -15.81 22.17
C GLU A 443 0.77 -14.56 22.43
N MET A 444 1.65 -14.61 23.46
CA MET A 444 2.62 -13.52 23.70
C MET A 444 3.67 -13.43 22.58
N VAL A 445 4.15 -14.58 22.10
CA VAL A 445 5.05 -14.64 20.92
C VAL A 445 4.40 -14.02 19.70
N LEU A 446 3.13 -14.37 19.47
CA LEU A 446 2.35 -13.82 18.36
C LEU A 446 2.19 -12.30 18.51
N PHE A 447 1.84 -11.81 19.70
CA PHE A 447 1.72 -10.38 19.97
C PHE A 447 3.02 -9.62 19.68
N ALA A 448 4.14 -10.08 20.19
CA ALA A 448 5.44 -9.45 19.95
C ALA A 448 5.84 -9.48 18.45
N THR A 449 5.56 -10.59 17.76
CA THR A 449 5.82 -10.72 16.32
C THR A 449 4.96 -9.75 15.51
N GLU A 450 3.68 -9.62 15.86
CA GLU A 450 2.77 -8.70 15.17
C GLU A 450 3.12 -7.23 15.35
N LEU A 451 3.65 -6.84 16.51
CA LEU A 451 4.17 -5.48 16.73
C LEU A 451 5.32 -5.13 15.77
N THR A 452 6.14 -6.10 15.41
CA THR A 452 7.24 -5.89 14.43
C THR A 452 6.82 -6.04 12.99
N ALA A 453 5.78 -6.83 12.71
CA ALA A 453 5.19 -6.95 11.39
C ALA A 453 4.40 -5.69 10.99
N ASN A 454 3.82 -4.99 11.94
CA ASN A 454 3.13 -3.73 11.71
C ASN A 454 4.14 -2.59 11.49
N TYR A 455 3.94 -1.85 10.40
CA TYR A 455 4.85 -0.77 10.00
C TYR A 455 4.99 0.33 11.06
N PHE A 456 3.90 0.79 11.65
CA PHE A 456 3.91 1.94 12.57
C PHE A 456 4.46 1.57 13.95
N THR A 457 4.06 0.42 14.51
CA THR A 457 4.61 -0.04 15.79
C THR A 457 6.07 -0.45 15.66
N SER A 458 6.47 -1.09 14.55
CA SER A 458 7.87 -1.37 14.25
C SER A 458 8.70 -0.09 14.12
N TRP A 459 8.20 0.91 13.38
CA TRP A 459 8.83 2.22 13.28
C TRP A 459 8.98 2.89 14.65
N PHE A 460 7.92 2.86 15.47
CA PHE A 460 7.95 3.44 16.82
C PHE A 460 9.03 2.78 17.69
N ILE A 461 9.05 1.45 17.75
CA ILE A 461 10.02 0.68 18.53
C ILE A 461 11.47 0.97 18.08
N GLN A 462 11.70 1.15 16.77
CA GLN A 462 13.02 1.45 16.22
C GLN A 462 13.50 2.88 16.53
N ASN A 463 12.62 3.87 16.57
CA ASN A 463 12.99 5.27 16.72
C ASN A 463 12.92 5.78 18.16
N PHE A 464 11.97 5.28 18.97
CA PHE A 464 11.78 5.68 20.36
C PHE A 464 12.18 4.61 21.37
N GLY A 465 12.28 3.36 20.93
CA GLY A 465 12.51 2.20 21.80
C GLY A 465 11.19 1.72 22.43
N CYS A 466 11.25 0.59 23.10
CA CYS A 466 10.21 0.06 24.00
C CYS A 466 10.87 -1.00 24.91
N GLU A 467 11.09 -0.67 26.15
CA GLU A 467 11.82 -1.55 27.09
C GLU A 467 11.08 -2.88 27.30
N ALA A 468 9.75 -2.83 27.44
CA ALA A 468 8.91 -4.01 27.59
C ALA A 468 9.04 -4.97 26.38
N TYR A 469 9.00 -4.43 25.15
CA TYR A 469 9.20 -5.23 23.94
C TYR A 469 10.57 -5.92 23.93
N PHE A 470 11.65 -5.18 24.22
CA PHE A 470 13.00 -5.76 24.20
C PHE A 470 13.22 -6.81 25.30
N ALA A 471 12.59 -6.65 26.46
CA ALA A 471 12.63 -7.64 27.53
C ALA A 471 11.98 -8.97 27.09
N HIS A 472 10.81 -8.91 26.46
CA HIS A 472 10.12 -10.09 25.93
C HIS A 472 10.84 -10.72 24.75
N ASN A 473 11.31 -9.92 23.79
CA ASN A 473 12.03 -10.44 22.62
C ASN A 473 13.33 -11.16 23.01
N LYS A 474 14.05 -10.68 24.01
CA LYS A 474 15.22 -11.40 24.55
C LYS A 474 14.82 -12.75 25.15
N ARG A 475 13.75 -12.82 25.94
CA ARG A 475 13.27 -14.10 26.51
C ARG A 475 12.94 -15.10 25.41
N LEU A 476 12.21 -14.68 24.38
CA LEU A 476 11.82 -15.53 23.25
C LEU A 476 13.03 -16.07 22.47
N LEU A 477 14.05 -15.24 22.23
CA LEU A 477 15.28 -15.67 21.54
C LEU A 477 16.10 -16.66 22.41
N PHE A 478 16.11 -16.50 23.72
CA PHE A 478 16.79 -17.44 24.61
C PHE A 478 16.03 -18.77 24.70
N ASP A 479 14.70 -18.77 24.76
CA ASP A 479 13.89 -19.99 24.81
C ASP A 479 13.98 -20.80 23.52
N ASP A 480 13.97 -20.16 22.35
CA ASP A 480 14.15 -20.86 21.06
C ASP A 480 15.54 -21.47 20.94
N THR A 481 16.58 -20.75 21.36
CA THR A 481 17.95 -21.28 21.35
C THR A 481 18.11 -22.46 22.34
N HIS A 482 17.43 -22.38 23.49
CA HIS A 482 17.45 -23.45 24.49
C HIS A 482 16.67 -24.70 24.05
N LYS A 483 15.52 -24.51 23.39
CA LYS A 483 14.75 -25.62 22.80
C LYS A 483 15.52 -26.29 21.67
N HIS A 484 16.11 -25.51 20.74
CA HIS A 484 16.95 -26.04 19.67
C HIS A 484 18.14 -26.84 20.20
N LEU A 485 18.83 -26.34 21.25
CA LEU A 485 19.92 -27.04 21.91
C LEU A 485 19.45 -28.32 22.60
N LEU A 486 18.27 -28.33 23.24
CA LEU A 486 17.70 -29.51 23.86
C LEU A 486 17.28 -30.57 22.82
N GLU A 487 16.73 -30.15 21.69
CA GLU A 487 16.39 -31.03 20.57
C GLU A 487 17.65 -31.64 19.93
N GLU A 488 18.72 -30.88 19.73
CA GLU A 488 20.01 -31.38 19.24
C GLU A 488 20.64 -32.36 20.21
N ILE A 489 20.59 -32.08 21.52
CA ILE A 489 21.10 -33.00 22.55
C ILE A 489 20.28 -34.29 22.61
N GLN A 490 18.95 -34.22 22.43
CA GLN A 490 18.11 -35.42 22.40
C GLN A 490 18.34 -36.25 21.14
N GLN A 491 18.52 -35.61 19.98
CA GLN A 491 18.85 -36.28 18.72
C GLN A 491 20.23 -36.95 18.79
N THR A 492 21.21 -36.29 19.39
CA THR A 492 22.57 -36.84 19.58
C THR A 492 22.56 -38.03 20.54
N ARG A 493 21.76 -37.97 21.62
CA ARG A 493 21.60 -39.09 22.58
C ARG A 493 20.84 -40.29 21.97
N ALA A 494 19.90 -40.02 21.06
CA ALA A 494 19.19 -41.09 20.34
C ALA A 494 20.06 -41.79 19.29
N ALA A 495 21.05 -41.07 18.73
CA ALA A 495 22.02 -41.63 17.78
C ALA A 495 23.15 -42.45 18.46
N ASP A 496 23.42 -42.23 19.77
CA ASP A 496 24.47 -42.93 20.54
C ASP A 496 23.96 -44.18 21.29
N GLN A 497 22.70 -44.58 21.13
CA GLN A 497 22.21 -45.85 21.67
C GLN A 497 22.65 -47.02 20.75
N PRO A 498 23.48 -47.97 21.19
CA PRO A 498 23.84 -49.10 20.39
C PRO A 498 22.58 -49.97 20.14
N GLN A 499 22.37 -50.33 18.89
CA GLN A 499 21.37 -51.30 18.52
C GLN A 499 21.77 -52.64 19.11
N GLU A 500 20.99 -53.13 20.10
CA GLU A 500 21.01 -54.52 20.52
C GLU A 500 20.24 -55.41 19.58
#